data_c9386a006d6c49fa2e1764bfe84affbf
#
_entry.id   c9386a006d6c49fa2e1764bfe84affbf
#
_cell.length_a   1.000
_cell.length_b   1.000
_cell.length_c   1.000
_cell.angle_alpha   90.00
_cell.angle_beta   90.00
_cell.angle_gamma   90.00
#
_symmetry.space_group_name_H-M   'P 1'
#
loop_
_entity.id
_entity.type
_entity.pdbx_description
1 polymer ?
#
loop_
_entity_poly.entity_id
_entity_poly.type
_entity_poly.pdbx_seq_one_letter_code
_entity_poly.pdbx_strand_id
1 'polypeptide(L)'
;MRNEYLVRIDRVDKTFKTRHLFYKDDTTPRRLFHKKLVQAACSIDFGIRAGEIFGLLGPNGAGKTTTVKMVSGLVRPDRGAVYVDGLNVDKKRLQVLKKVGVVLEGTRTSIWPLTPYENLMYYGNLKDVKGKVLKERAKSLLTFIGLDHKQHVEVRKLSRGEKQKLAICIALIADPPVVLLDEPTTGLDVQSSRNIKDRILEMTREQGKCVLVTTHDMNVAQEICDRIGIIDKGVLVACQPKESLLDVFSDPVFEFRLDRLVPSSILDGIAHINEITMRVEEEGPVVAVALEPDLEARSRALYEVVQRFRDQGVLLRSVSQRQQTLENVFLRLTGKR
;
A
#
# COMPACT_ATOMS: atom_id res chain seq x y z
N MET A 1 20.67 -13.68 19.45
CA MET A 1 19.48 -12.82 19.38
C MET A 1 18.68 -13.24 18.16
N ARG A 2 17.45 -13.77 18.31
CA ARG A 2 16.57 -14.02 17.17
C ARG A 2 16.31 -12.66 16.50
N ASN A 3 16.56 -12.55 15.18
CA ASN A 3 16.24 -11.34 14.43
C ASN A 3 14.73 -11.08 14.58
N GLU A 4 14.36 -9.99 15.23
CA GLU A 4 12.94 -9.56 15.39
C GLU A 4 12.27 -9.37 14.04
N TYR A 5 13.04 -8.98 13.02
CA TYR A 5 12.56 -8.69 11.67
C TYR A 5 13.05 -9.71 10.65
N LEU A 6 12.13 -10.20 9.83
CA LEU A 6 12.45 -11.08 8.70
C LEU A 6 13.00 -10.28 7.49
N VAL A 7 12.53 -9.05 7.32
CA VAL A 7 13.12 -8.04 6.41
C VAL A 7 13.55 -6.85 7.25
N ARG A 8 14.81 -6.38 7.08
CA ARG A 8 15.32 -5.18 7.73
C ARG A 8 15.99 -4.29 6.68
N ILE A 9 15.53 -3.07 6.58
CA ILE A 9 16.14 -1.99 5.79
C ILE A 9 16.77 -1.04 6.81
N ASP A 10 18.08 -0.86 6.72
CA ASP A 10 18.84 -0.06 7.68
C ASP A 10 19.43 1.15 6.97
N ARG A 11 18.77 2.30 7.12
CA ARG A 11 19.14 3.64 6.64
C ARG A 11 19.71 3.66 5.22
N VAL A 12 18.92 3.14 4.27
CA VAL A 12 19.36 3.03 2.89
C VAL A 12 19.17 4.32 2.11
N ASP A 13 20.20 4.68 1.32
CA ASP A 13 20.14 5.74 0.32
C ASP A 13 20.24 5.14 -1.07
N LYS A 14 19.50 5.74 -2.03
CA LYS A 14 19.62 5.41 -3.46
C LYS A 14 19.39 6.62 -4.34
N THR A 15 20.37 6.91 -5.19
CA THR A 15 20.29 7.98 -6.20
C THR A 15 20.54 7.41 -7.59
N PHE A 16 19.64 7.68 -8.52
CA PHE A 16 19.82 7.33 -9.94
C PHE A 16 20.33 8.53 -10.72
N LYS A 17 21.27 8.25 -11.64
CA LYS A 17 21.80 9.23 -12.60
C LYS A 17 21.14 8.97 -13.95
N THR A 18 20.20 9.82 -14.35
CA THR A 18 19.59 9.79 -15.68
C THR A 18 20.31 10.76 -16.63
N ARG A 19 20.62 10.29 -17.84
CA ARG A 19 21.18 11.14 -18.91
C ARG A 19 20.06 11.40 -19.91
N HIS A 20 19.66 12.66 -20.06
CA HIS A 20 18.75 13.07 -21.14
C HIS A 20 19.55 13.61 -22.31
N LEU A 21 19.32 13.05 -23.51
CA LEU A 21 20.04 13.45 -24.74
C LEU A 21 19.58 14.83 -25.26
N PHE A 22 18.32 15.19 -24.97
CA PHE A 22 17.73 16.47 -25.38
C PHE A 22 16.85 16.98 -24.22
N TYR A 23 17.35 17.94 -23.49
CA TYR A 23 16.56 18.67 -22.50
C TYR A 23 16.41 20.11 -22.95
N LYS A 24 15.16 20.58 -23.09
CA LYS A 24 14.79 21.95 -23.34
C LYS A 24 14.12 22.48 -22.10
N ASP A 25 14.79 23.35 -21.38
CA ASP A 25 14.20 24.15 -20.31
C ASP A 25 14.06 25.59 -20.81
N ASP A 26 13.01 26.30 -20.42
CA ASP A 26 12.69 27.63 -20.92
C ASP A 26 13.76 28.70 -20.55
N THR A 27 14.73 28.34 -19.72
CA THR A 27 15.72 29.25 -19.15
C THR A 27 17.18 28.92 -19.50
N THR A 28 17.49 27.82 -20.19
CA THR A 28 18.88 27.43 -20.48
C THR A 28 19.11 27.02 -21.94
N PRO A 29 20.27 27.41 -22.55
CA PRO A 29 20.61 27.01 -23.90
C PRO A 29 20.79 25.48 -23.99
N ARG A 30 20.42 24.89 -25.17
CA ARG A 30 20.53 23.46 -25.48
C ARG A 30 21.87 22.88 -25.02
N ARG A 31 21.86 22.14 -23.88
CA ARG A 31 23.01 21.33 -23.49
C ARG A 31 22.81 19.89 -23.98
N LEU A 32 23.81 19.40 -24.69
CA LEU A 32 23.80 18.06 -25.31
C LEU A 32 23.72 16.90 -24.28
N PHE A 33 24.05 17.12 -23.01
CA PHE A 33 24.01 16.13 -21.95
C PHE A 33 23.63 16.79 -20.64
N HIS A 34 22.39 16.59 -20.18
CA HIS A 34 22.00 16.96 -18.84
C HIS A 34 21.94 15.70 -17.94
N LYS A 35 22.70 15.71 -16.86
CA LYS A 35 22.65 14.66 -15.84
C LYS A 35 21.63 15.08 -14.80
N LYS A 36 20.49 14.42 -14.75
CA LYS A 36 19.51 14.59 -13.66
C LYS A 36 19.80 13.53 -12.59
N LEU A 37 20.00 13.99 -11.36
CA LEU A 37 20.06 13.12 -10.17
C LEU A 37 18.65 12.96 -9.62
N VAL A 38 18.19 11.72 -9.49
CA VAL A 38 16.90 11.41 -8.88
C VAL A 38 17.18 10.61 -7.61
N GLN A 39 16.96 11.23 -6.46
CA GLN A 39 17.08 10.57 -5.17
C GLN A 39 15.80 9.75 -4.94
N ALA A 40 15.92 8.43 -5.05
CA ALA A 40 14.80 7.50 -4.96
C ALA A 40 14.62 6.92 -3.53
N ALA A 41 15.66 6.99 -2.70
CA ALA A 41 15.60 6.65 -1.28
C ALA A 41 16.57 7.55 -0.51
N CYS A 42 16.14 8.05 0.63
CA CYS A 42 16.89 8.91 1.52
C CYS A 42 16.71 8.41 2.95
N SER A 43 17.74 7.77 3.49
CA SER A 43 17.78 7.23 4.86
C SER A 43 16.55 6.40 5.24
N ILE A 44 16.05 5.56 4.31
CA ILE A 44 14.89 4.70 4.59
C ILE A 44 15.28 3.65 5.62
N ASP A 45 14.52 3.58 6.70
CA ASP A 45 14.76 2.69 7.84
C ASP A 45 13.44 2.07 8.32
N PHE A 46 13.26 0.75 8.18
CA PHE A 46 12.18 -0.02 8.77
C PHE A 46 12.46 -1.52 8.77
N GLY A 47 11.68 -2.26 9.57
CA GLY A 47 11.72 -3.72 9.58
C GLY A 47 10.32 -4.30 9.43
N ILE A 48 10.21 -5.53 8.91
CA ILE A 48 8.96 -6.29 8.75
C ILE A 48 9.13 -7.63 9.46
N ARG A 49 8.12 -8.01 10.25
CA ARG A 49 8.11 -9.25 11.02
C ARG A 49 7.57 -10.42 10.20
N ALA A 50 7.79 -11.64 10.66
CA ALA A 50 7.09 -12.81 10.15
C ALA A 50 5.58 -12.69 10.47
N GLY A 51 4.71 -13.10 9.55
CA GLY A 51 3.26 -13.00 9.72
C GLY A 51 2.70 -11.57 9.68
N GLU A 52 3.48 -10.60 9.18
CA GLU A 52 3.10 -9.20 9.06
C GLU A 52 2.89 -8.81 7.59
N ILE A 53 1.82 -8.05 7.32
CA ILE A 53 1.61 -7.32 6.05
C ILE A 53 2.03 -5.87 6.28
N PHE A 54 3.14 -5.48 5.67
CA PHE A 54 3.63 -4.12 5.70
C PHE A 54 3.27 -3.39 4.40
N GLY A 55 2.49 -2.33 4.51
CA GLY A 55 2.15 -1.45 3.40
C GLY A 55 3.15 -0.32 3.22
N LEU A 56 3.76 -0.17 2.05
CA LEU A 56 4.56 1.00 1.70
C LEU A 56 3.76 1.89 0.75
N LEU A 57 3.20 2.98 1.29
CA LEU A 57 2.30 3.89 0.61
C LEU A 57 3.03 5.14 0.13
N GLY A 58 2.59 5.66 -1.00
CA GLY A 58 3.11 6.92 -1.51
C GLY A 58 2.70 7.17 -2.96
N PRO A 59 2.86 8.39 -3.48
CA PRO A 59 2.54 8.72 -4.87
C PRO A 59 3.50 8.01 -5.84
N ASN A 60 3.16 8.08 -7.13
CA ASN A 60 4.04 7.57 -8.17
C ASN A 60 5.36 8.36 -8.16
N GLY A 61 6.48 7.62 -8.24
CA GLY A 61 7.82 8.21 -8.15
C GLY A 61 8.33 8.46 -6.72
N ALA A 62 7.57 8.15 -5.67
CA ALA A 62 8.00 8.33 -4.28
C ALA A 62 9.17 7.42 -3.83
N GLY A 63 9.49 6.35 -4.58
CA GLY A 63 10.56 5.42 -4.24
C GLY A 63 10.10 4.02 -3.84
N LYS A 64 8.79 3.72 -3.86
CA LYS A 64 8.21 2.41 -3.48
C LYS A 64 8.85 1.23 -4.23
N THR A 65 8.74 1.23 -5.56
CA THR A 65 9.33 0.18 -6.42
C THR A 65 10.85 0.07 -6.25
N THR A 66 11.55 1.19 -6.01
CA THR A 66 12.99 1.18 -5.75
C THR A 66 13.29 0.44 -4.45
N THR A 67 12.51 0.67 -3.41
CA THR A 67 12.64 -0.02 -2.12
C THR A 67 12.40 -1.52 -2.28
N VAL A 68 11.33 -1.94 -2.99
CA VAL A 68 11.09 -3.36 -3.32
C VAL A 68 12.27 -3.96 -4.08
N LYS A 69 12.82 -3.25 -5.07
CA LYS A 69 13.99 -3.71 -5.84
C LYS A 69 15.25 -3.80 -4.98
N MET A 70 15.43 -2.98 -3.96
CA MET A 70 16.55 -3.12 -3.01
C MET A 70 16.38 -4.35 -2.12
N VAL A 71 15.18 -4.61 -1.60
CA VAL A 71 14.90 -5.81 -0.79
C VAL A 71 15.08 -7.09 -1.61
N SER A 72 14.67 -7.08 -2.87
CA SER A 72 14.85 -8.23 -3.79
C SER A 72 16.27 -8.38 -4.35
N GLY A 73 17.21 -7.46 -4.03
CA GLY A 73 18.57 -7.49 -4.55
C GLY A 73 18.69 -7.14 -6.04
N LEU A 74 17.65 -6.58 -6.66
CA LEU A 74 17.70 -6.10 -8.04
C LEU A 74 18.40 -4.74 -8.16
N VAL A 75 18.34 -3.94 -7.08
CA VAL A 75 19.01 -2.64 -6.99
C VAL A 75 19.87 -2.63 -5.72
N ARG A 76 21.13 -2.24 -5.86
CA ARG A 76 22.03 -2.07 -4.73
C ARG A 76 21.86 -0.66 -4.14
N PRO A 77 21.71 -0.53 -2.80
CA PRO A 77 21.74 0.78 -2.14
C PRO A 77 23.12 1.44 -2.31
N ASP A 78 23.16 2.76 -2.31
CA ASP A 78 24.41 3.54 -2.34
C ASP A 78 25.01 3.66 -0.93
N ARG A 79 24.15 3.68 0.11
CA ARG A 79 24.49 3.63 1.54
C ARG A 79 23.49 2.79 2.30
N GLY A 80 23.86 2.40 3.52
CA GLY A 80 23.04 1.54 4.36
C GLY A 80 23.10 0.07 3.95
N ALA A 81 22.20 -0.74 4.45
CA ALA A 81 22.15 -2.18 4.15
C ALA A 81 20.72 -2.73 4.22
N VAL A 82 20.47 -3.79 3.44
CA VAL A 82 19.21 -4.55 3.49
C VAL A 82 19.51 -5.97 3.91
N TYR A 83 18.67 -6.51 4.79
CA TYR A 83 18.77 -7.90 5.28
C TYR A 83 17.42 -8.61 5.08
N VAL A 84 17.50 -9.86 4.66
CA VAL A 84 16.38 -10.79 4.56
C VAL A 84 16.73 -12.05 5.29
N ASP A 85 15.94 -12.42 6.29
CA ASP A 85 16.18 -13.56 7.17
C ASP A 85 17.63 -13.58 7.69
N GLY A 86 18.10 -12.43 8.18
CA GLY A 86 19.45 -12.21 8.70
C GLY A 86 20.57 -12.18 7.64
N LEU A 87 20.26 -12.41 6.36
CA LEU A 87 21.24 -12.41 5.28
C LEU A 87 21.34 -11.00 4.66
N ASN A 88 22.55 -10.44 4.60
CA ASN A 88 22.79 -9.20 3.87
C ASN A 88 22.56 -9.43 2.37
N VAL A 89 21.66 -8.63 1.77
CA VAL A 89 21.21 -8.81 0.37
C VAL A 89 22.36 -8.65 -0.64
N ASP A 90 23.27 -7.70 -0.42
CA ASP A 90 24.38 -7.47 -1.32
C ASP A 90 25.43 -8.59 -1.26
N LYS A 91 25.72 -9.07 -0.04
CA LYS A 91 26.79 -10.07 0.18
C LYS A 91 26.32 -11.49 -0.12
N LYS A 92 25.03 -11.79 0.07
CA LYS A 92 24.46 -13.15 -0.03
C LYS A 92 23.27 -13.22 -0.99
N ARG A 93 23.34 -12.49 -2.08
CA ARG A 93 22.24 -12.28 -3.03
C ARG A 93 21.56 -13.58 -3.50
N LEU A 94 22.32 -14.60 -3.89
CA LEU A 94 21.75 -15.87 -4.37
C LEU A 94 20.97 -16.62 -3.27
N GLN A 95 21.43 -16.53 -2.01
CA GLN A 95 20.71 -17.13 -0.88
C GLN A 95 19.42 -16.35 -0.58
N VAL A 96 19.47 -15.03 -0.66
CA VAL A 96 18.29 -14.15 -0.48
C VAL A 96 17.24 -14.40 -1.56
N LEU A 97 17.64 -14.55 -2.83
CA LEU A 97 16.71 -14.81 -3.94
C LEU A 97 15.94 -16.13 -3.79
N LYS A 98 16.45 -17.10 -3.04
CA LYS A 98 15.72 -18.33 -2.69
C LYS A 98 14.66 -18.12 -1.60
N LYS A 99 14.80 -17.06 -0.79
CA LYS A 99 13.93 -16.72 0.33
C LYS A 99 12.87 -15.65 -0.01
N VAL A 100 12.94 -15.09 -1.22
CA VAL A 100 12.05 -13.98 -1.62
C VAL A 100 11.26 -14.36 -2.85
N GLY A 101 9.93 -14.19 -2.77
CA GLY A 101 9.02 -14.16 -3.92
C GLY A 101 8.73 -12.71 -4.29
N VAL A 102 8.83 -12.35 -5.57
CA VAL A 102 8.66 -10.96 -6.01
C VAL A 102 7.68 -10.89 -7.15
N VAL A 103 6.71 -9.99 -7.04
CA VAL A 103 5.85 -9.54 -8.13
C VAL A 103 6.12 -8.04 -8.30
N LEU A 104 6.70 -7.66 -9.42
CA LEU A 104 6.90 -6.25 -9.77
C LEU A 104 5.72 -5.74 -10.61
N GLU A 105 5.50 -4.44 -10.60
CA GLU A 105 4.50 -3.79 -11.43
C GLU A 105 4.68 -4.15 -12.91
N GLY A 106 3.57 -4.48 -13.56
CA GLY A 106 3.57 -4.92 -14.97
C GLY A 106 3.65 -6.43 -15.11
N THR A 107 2.70 -7.00 -15.83
CA THR A 107 2.45 -8.46 -15.98
C THR A 107 3.48 -9.22 -16.82
N ARG A 108 4.72 -8.75 -16.90
CA ARG A 108 5.79 -9.33 -17.74
C ARG A 108 6.54 -10.50 -17.10
N THR A 109 6.14 -10.93 -15.90
CA THR A 109 6.79 -12.04 -15.20
C THR A 109 6.56 -13.39 -15.86
N SER A 110 5.42 -13.59 -16.52
CA SER A 110 5.03 -14.85 -17.14
C SER A 110 5.47 -14.96 -18.61
N ILE A 111 5.74 -16.20 -19.04
CA ILE A 111 6.07 -16.57 -20.43
C ILE A 111 4.76 -16.78 -21.17
N TRP A 112 4.39 -15.88 -22.05
CA TRP A 112 3.09 -15.80 -22.67
C TRP A 112 2.67 -16.99 -23.59
N PRO A 113 3.60 -17.61 -24.34
CA PRO A 113 3.27 -18.81 -25.13
C PRO A 113 3.02 -20.06 -24.28
N LEU A 114 3.45 -20.05 -23.02
CA LEU A 114 3.23 -21.17 -22.11
C LEU A 114 1.89 -21.04 -21.37
N THR A 115 1.38 -22.16 -20.88
CA THR A 115 0.23 -22.21 -19.96
C THR A 115 0.61 -21.81 -18.53
N PRO A 116 -0.35 -21.51 -17.63
CA PRO A 116 -0.07 -21.31 -16.21
C PRO A 116 0.70 -22.45 -15.57
N TYR A 117 0.29 -23.69 -15.83
CA TYR A 117 0.96 -24.87 -15.29
C TYR A 117 2.42 -24.98 -15.78
N GLU A 118 2.69 -24.79 -17.08
CA GLU A 118 4.02 -24.81 -17.65
C GLU A 118 4.91 -23.69 -17.14
N ASN A 119 4.35 -22.48 -16.94
CA ASN A 119 5.07 -21.39 -16.28
C ASN A 119 5.52 -21.79 -14.87
N LEU A 120 4.64 -22.38 -14.06
CA LEU A 120 5.00 -22.82 -12.71
C LEU A 120 6.04 -23.93 -12.73
N MET A 121 5.95 -24.88 -13.66
CA MET A 121 6.96 -25.92 -13.86
C MET A 121 8.32 -25.31 -14.24
N TYR A 122 8.33 -24.33 -15.15
CA TYR A 122 9.55 -23.64 -15.56
C TYR A 122 10.21 -22.89 -14.39
N TYR A 123 9.45 -22.00 -13.73
CA TYR A 123 10.01 -21.17 -12.64
C TYR A 123 10.32 -21.96 -11.38
N GLY A 124 9.58 -23.02 -11.09
CA GLY A 124 9.87 -23.94 -9.99
C GLY A 124 11.19 -24.67 -10.20
N ASN A 125 11.44 -25.20 -11.40
CA ASN A 125 12.73 -25.79 -11.73
C ASN A 125 13.88 -24.79 -11.65
N LEU A 126 13.67 -23.55 -12.09
CA LEU A 126 14.66 -22.48 -12.01
C LEU A 126 15.02 -22.15 -10.53
N LYS A 127 14.08 -22.34 -9.61
CA LYS A 127 14.25 -22.14 -8.17
C LYS A 127 14.61 -23.43 -7.41
N ASP A 128 15.09 -24.46 -8.09
CA ASP A 128 15.50 -25.76 -7.54
C ASP A 128 14.36 -26.62 -6.92
N VAL A 129 13.08 -26.27 -7.14
CA VAL A 129 11.94 -27.13 -6.78
C VAL A 129 11.71 -28.14 -7.88
N LYS A 130 11.77 -29.45 -7.58
CA LYS A 130 11.79 -30.49 -8.62
C LYS A 130 10.79 -31.63 -8.35
N GLY A 131 10.55 -32.42 -9.38
CA GLY A 131 9.87 -33.71 -9.30
C GLY A 131 8.41 -33.62 -8.82
N LYS A 132 8.04 -34.54 -7.94
CA LYS A 132 6.67 -34.66 -7.41
C LYS A 132 6.25 -33.42 -6.62
N VAL A 133 7.17 -32.89 -5.79
CA VAL A 133 6.92 -31.69 -4.96
C VAL A 133 6.53 -30.49 -5.83
N LEU A 134 7.24 -30.26 -6.95
CA LEU A 134 6.91 -29.15 -7.86
C LEU A 134 5.53 -29.32 -8.50
N LYS A 135 5.19 -30.55 -8.96
CA LYS A 135 3.90 -30.82 -9.59
C LYS A 135 2.72 -30.61 -8.62
N GLU A 136 2.85 -31.09 -7.40
CA GLU A 136 1.84 -30.91 -6.35
C GLU A 136 1.68 -29.44 -5.96
N ARG A 137 2.79 -28.75 -5.76
CA ARG A 137 2.78 -27.32 -5.42
C ARG A 137 2.20 -26.46 -6.54
N ALA A 138 2.53 -26.74 -7.82
CA ALA A 138 1.98 -26.02 -8.95
C ALA A 138 0.45 -26.16 -9.02
N LYS A 139 -0.08 -27.37 -8.83
CA LYS A 139 -1.54 -27.60 -8.78
C LYS A 139 -2.18 -26.90 -7.60
N SER A 140 -1.62 -27.03 -6.39
CA SER A 140 -2.11 -26.38 -5.18
C SER A 140 -2.16 -24.86 -5.33
N LEU A 141 -1.13 -24.24 -5.89
CA LEU A 141 -1.10 -22.78 -6.11
C LEU A 141 -2.13 -22.32 -7.15
N LEU A 142 -2.34 -23.09 -8.23
CA LEU A 142 -3.38 -22.76 -9.22
C LEU A 142 -4.78 -22.83 -8.62
N THR A 143 -5.05 -23.83 -7.78
CA THR A 143 -6.30 -23.93 -7.02
C THR A 143 -6.42 -22.80 -5.99
N PHE A 144 -5.37 -22.54 -5.22
CA PHE A 144 -5.31 -21.46 -4.24
C PHE A 144 -5.70 -20.10 -4.83
N ILE A 145 -5.22 -19.76 -6.04
CA ILE A 145 -5.50 -18.47 -6.68
C ILE A 145 -6.76 -18.49 -7.58
N GLY A 146 -7.40 -19.66 -7.77
CA GLY A 146 -8.57 -19.86 -8.63
C GLY A 146 -8.25 -19.80 -10.11
N LEU A 147 -7.13 -20.39 -10.54
CA LEU A 147 -6.72 -20.52 -11.95
C LEU A 147 -6.66 -21.97 -12.45
N ASP A 148 -7.11 -22.94 -11.67
CA ASP A 148 -7.12 -24.36 -11.98
C ASP A 148 -7.89 -24.64 -13.29
N HIS A 149 -9.04 -23.99 -13.50
CA HIS A 149 -9.86 -24.11 -14.71
C HIS A 149 -9.18 -23.60 -16.00
N LYS A 150 -8.13 -22.80 -15.87
CA LYS A 150 -7.32 -22.27 -16.99
C LYS A 150 -5.88 -22.75 -17.01
N GLN A 151 -5.55 -23.79 -16.25
CA GLN A 151 -4.18 -24.30 -16.10
C GLN A 151 -3.51 -24.72 -17.42
N HIS A 152 -4.31 -25.06 -18.45
CA HIS A 152 -3.86 -25.48 -19.80
C HIS A 152 -4.14 -24.43 -20.89
N VAL A 153 -4.60 -23.23 -20.53
CA VAL A 153 -4.83 -22.13 -21.47
C VAL A 153 -3.57 -21.27 -21.55
N GLU A 154 -3.10 -20.96 -22.77
CA GLU A 154 -1.92 -20.09 -22.93
C GLU A 154 -2.10 -18.74 -22.24
N VAL A 155 -1.03 -18.26 -21.58
CA VAL A 155 -1.05 -17.01 -20.82
C VAL A 155 -1.44 -15.80 -21.66
N ARG A 156 -1.11 -15.79 -22.97
CA ARG A 156 -1.54 -14.68 -23.86
C ARG A 156 -3.06 -14.48 -23.90
N LYS A 157 -3.84 -15.55 -23.70
CA LYS A 157 -5.31 -15.55 -23.71
C LYS A 157 -5.94 -15.20 -22.35
N LEU A 158 -5.14 -15.07 -21.29
CA LEU A 158 -5.60 -14.72 -19.97
C LEU A 158 -5.91 -13.22 -19.87
N SER A 159 -6.89 -12.87 -19.05
CA SER A 159 -7.17 -11.49 -18.65
C SER A 159 -6.00 -10.88 -17.85
N ARG A 160 -6.01 -9.57 -17.65
CA ARG A 160 -5.00 -8.89 -16.84
C ARG A 160 -4.99 -9.41 -15.39
N GLY A 161 -6.17 -9.59 -14.79
CA GLY A 161 -6.31 -10.13 -13.43
C GLY A 161 -5.78 -11.56 -13.32
N GLU A 162 -6.06 -12.42 -14.31
CA GLU A 162 -5.54 -13.79 -14.33
C GLU A 162 -4.02 -13.84 -14.50
N LYS A 163 -3.44 -12.94 -15.30
CA LYS A 163 -1.98 -12.80 -15.43
C LYS A 163 -1.36 -12.33 -14.10
N GLN A 164 -2.01 -11.44 -13.39
CA GLN A 164 -1.55 -11.00 -12.06
C GLN A 164 -1.62 -12.14 -11.04
N LYS A 165 -2.70 -12.91 -11.04
CA LYS A 165 -2.83 -14.13 -10.21
C LYS A 165 -1.70 -15.12 -10.52
N LEU A 166 -1.40 -15.36 -11.79
CA LEU A 166 -0.28 -16.23 -12.18
C LEU A 166 1.08 -15.68 -11.71
N ALA A 167 1.31 -14.37 -11.77
CA ALA A 167 2.54 -13.76 -11.29
C ALA A 167 2.74 -14.01 -9.77
N ILE A 168 1.66 -13.98 -8.98
CA ILE A 168 1.69 -14.32 -7.56
C ILE A 168 2.03 -15.81 -7.38
N CYS A 169 1.42 -16.72 -8.16
CA CYS A 169 1.79 -18.15 -8.11
C CYS A 169 3.27 -18.39 -8.43
N ILE A 170 3.80 -17.70 -9.43
CA ILE A 170 5.22 -17.78 -9.81
C ILE A 170 6.11 -17.29 -8.64
N ALA A 171 5.73 -16.23 -7.96
CA ALA A 171 6.47 -15.73 -6.80
C ALA A 171 6.45 -16.73 -5.63
N LEU A 172 5.35 -17.48 -5.46
CA LEU A 172 5.14 -18.43 -4.37
C LEU A 172 5.64 -19.84 -4.66
N ILE A 173 6.01 -20.20 -5.89
CA ILE A 173 6.31 -21.59 -6.29
C ILE A 173 7.43 -22.25 -5.47
N ALA A 174 8.40 -21.45 -5.02
CA ALA A 174 9.49 -21.92 -4.16
C ALA A 174 9.15 -21.86 -2.65
N ASP A 175 7.93 -21.49 -2.31
CA ASP A 175 7.45 -21.31 -0.94
C ASP A 175 8.34 -20.35 -0.09
N PRO A 176 8.57 -19.13 -0.58
CA PRO A 176 9.45 -18.20 0.11
C PRO A 176 8.80 -17.70 1.40
N PRO A 177 9.60 -17.45 2.47
CA PRO A 177 9.10 -16.83 3.70
C PRO A 177 8.78 -15.33 3.53
N VAL A 178 9.36 -14.66 2.54
CA VAL A 178 9.16 -13.24 2.25
C VAL A 178 8.53 -13.06 0.87
N VAL A 179 7.47 -12.28 0.78
CA VAL A 179 6.75 -11.99 -0.46
C VAL A 179 6.69 -10.48 -0.67
N LEU A 180 7.16 -10.01 -1.82
CA LEU A 180 7.18 -8.60 -2.21
C LEU A 180 6.21 -8.39 -3.37
N LEU A 181 5.20 -7.53 -3.17
CA LEU A 181 4.13 -7.27 -4.12
C LEU A 181 4.11 -5.77 -4.45
N ASP A 182 4.56 -5.43 -5.65
CA ASP A 182 4.58 -4.05 -6.13
C ASP A 182 3.30 -3.76 -6.91
N GLU A 183 2.40 -2.93 -6.35
CA GLU A 183 1.11 -2.54 -6.91
C GLU A 183 0.23 -3.75 -7.34
N PRO A 184 -0.04 -4.74 -6.45
CA PRO A 184 -0.62 -6.03 -6.85
C PRO A 184 -2.05 -5.95 -7.36
N THR A 185 -2.80 -4.89 -7.06
CA THR A 185 -4.21 -4.71 -7.40
C THR A 185 -4.46 -3.65 -8.48
N THR A 186 -3.41 -2.95 -8.90
CA THR A 186 -3.54 -1.81 -9.83
C THR A 186 -4.07 -2.22 -11.20
N GLY A 187 -5.16 -1.55 -11.61
CA GLY A 187 -5.80 -1.76 -12.93
C GLY A 187 -6.53 -3.09 -13.06
N LEU A 188 -6.93 -3.69 -11.94
CA LEU A 188 -7.80 -4.86 -11.90
C LEU A 188 -9.25 -4.44 -11.65
N ASP A 189 -10.18 -5.31 -12.06
CA ASP A 189 -11.57 -5.21 -11.66
C ASP A 189 -11.75 -5.48 -10.16
N VAL A 190 -12.89 -5.07 -9.60
CA VAL A 190 -13.20 -5.16 -8.17
C VAL A 190 -13.08 -6.60 -7.66
N GLN A 191 -13.61 -7.58 -8.41
CA GLN A 191 -13.59 -8.97 -7.98
C GLN A 191 -12.18 -9.57 -8.00
N SER A 192 -11.38 -9.26 -9.02
CA SER A 192 -9.99 -9.71 -9.11
C SER A 192 -9.13 -9.09 -8.01
N SER A 193 -9.35 -7.79 -7.72
CA SER A 193 -8.67 -7.09 -6.62
C SER A 193 -8.99 -7.73 -5.27
N ARG A 194 -10.28 -7.98 -4.99
CA ARG A 194 -10.73 -8.63 -3.75
C ARG A 194 -10.08 -10.01 -3.57
N ASN A 195 -10.14 -10.85 -4.61
CA ASN A 195 -9.53 -12.18 -4.57
C ASN A 195 -8.03 -12.13 -4.23
N ILE A 196 -7.28 -11.16 -4.79
CA ILE A 196 -5.85 -11.02 -4.50
C ILE A 196 -5.63 -10.58 -3.04
N LYS A 197 -6.43 -9.64 -2.53
CA LYS A 197 -6.37 -9.20 -1.13
C LYS A 197 -6.63 -10.36 -0.16
N ASP A 198 -7.67 -11.16 -0.41
CA ASP A 198 -8.01 -12.34 0.39
C ASP A 198 -6.82 -13.33 0.43
N ARG A 199 -6.14 -13.55 -0.72
CA ARG A 199 -4.97 -14.45 -0.78
C ARG A 199 -3.74 -13.89 -0.09
N ILE A 200 -3.55 -12.57 -0.09
CA ILE A 200 -2.49 -11.91 0.68
C ILE A 200 -2.73 -12.12 2.19
N LEU A 201 -3.96 -11.92 2.65
CA LEU A 201 -4.35 -12.17 4.04
C LEU A 201 -4.12 -13.63 4.44
N GLU A 202 -4.62 -14.58 3.64
CA GLU A 202 -4.49 -16.02 3.89
C GLU A 202 -3.03 -16.45 3.99
N MET A 203 -2.18 -16.08 3.02
CA MET A 203 -0.75 -16.46 3.05
C MET A 203 -0.01 -15.87 4.26
N THR A 204 -0.44 -14.73 4.75
CA THR A 204 0.19 -14.09 5.92
C THR A 204 -0.32 -14.69 7.22
N ARG A 205 -1.65 -14.80 7.39
CA ARG A 205 -2.28 -15.27 8.64
C ARG A 205 -2.11 -16.77 8.87
N GLU A 206 -2.31 -17.56 7.82
CA GLU A 206 -2.29 -19.02 7.94
C GLU A 206 -0.91 -19.63 7.72
N GLN A 207 -0.12 -19.05 6.79
CA GLN A 207 1.19 -19.57 6.44
C GLN A 207 2.36 -18.79 7.10
N GLY A 208 2.09 -17.73 7.85
CA GLY A 208 3.09 -16.93 8.57
C GLY A 208 4.06 -16.17 7.68
N LYS A 209 3.74 -15.94 6.41
CA LYS A 209 4.62 -15.23 5.47
C LYS A 209 4.74 -13.74 5.84
N CYS A 210 5.93 -13.20 5.65
CA CYS A 210 6.20 -11.76 5.71
C CYS A 210 5.87 -11.15 4.36
N VAL A 211 4.95 -10.18 4.30
CA VAL A 211 4.51 -9.57 3.04
C VAL A 211 4.79 -8.07 3.04
N LEU A 212 5.49 -7.59 2.01
CA LEU A 212 5.61 -6.17 1.69
C LEU A 212 4.72 -5.87 0.49
N VAL A 213 3.73 -5.02 0.68
CA VAL A 213 2.86 -4.51 -0.38
C VAL A 213 3.17 -3.05 -0.64
N THR A 214 3.44 -2.68 -1.88
CA THR A 214 3.42 -1.26 -2.25
C THR A 214 2.10 -0.91 -2.91
N THR A 215 1.58 0.25 -2.61
CA THR A 215 0.39 0.78 -3.27
C THR A 215 0.31 2.30 -3.16
N HIS A 216 -0.41 2.91 -4.08
CA HIS A 216 -0.87 4.30 -3.98
C HIS A 216 -2.36 4.36 -3.60
N ASP A 217 -3.04 3.21 -3.57
CA ASP A 217 -4.44 3.09 -3.14
C ASP A 217 -4.51 2.90 -1.62
N MET A 218 -4.98 3.93 -0.94
CA MET A 218 -5.10 3.97 0.52
C MET A 218 -6.13 2.96 1.05
N ASN A 219 -7.19 2.66 0.27
CA ASN A 219 -8.21 1.71 0.67
C ASN A 219 -7.63 0.29 0.74
N VAL A 220 -6.82 -0.08 -0.25
CA VAL A 220 -6.12 -1.38 -0.24
C VAL A 220 -5.25 -1.51 1.01
N ALA A 221 -4.47 -0.47 1.32
CA ALA A 221 -3.61 -0.51 2.50
C ALA A 221 -4.41 -0.55 3.81
N GLN A 222 -5.49 0.23 3.91
CA GLN A 222 -6.37 0.24 5.08
C GLN A 222 -7.04 -1.11 5.32
N GLU A 223 -7.35 -1.84 4.25
CA GLU A 223 -8.02 -3.12 4.33
C GLU A 223 -7.09 -4.26 4.77
N ILE A 224 -5.89 -4.37 4.21
CA ILE A 224 -5.06 -5.55 4.40
C ILE A 224 -3.79 -5.37 5.24
N CYS A 225 -3.26 -4.14 5.40
CA CYS A 225 -1.98 -3.93 6.08
C CYS A 225 -2.12 -3.87 7.61
N ASP A 226 -1.12 -4.38 8.31
CA ASP A 226 -0.97 -4.28 9.78
C ASP A 226 -0.23 -3.00 10.16
N ARG A 227 0.88 -2.73 9.47
CA ARG A 227 1.68 -1.52 9.61
C ARG A 227 1.88 -0.85 8.28
N ILE A 228 2.01 0.46 8.32
CA ILE A 228 2.10 1.29 7.14
C ILE A 228 3.31 2.21 7.24
N GLY A 229 4.13 2.17 6.18
CA GLY A 229 5.15 3.18 5.90
C GLY A 229 4.64 4.14 4.83
N ILE A 230 4.62 5.43 5.12
CA ILE A 230 4.29 6.47 4.15
C ILE A 230 5.60 7.05 3.62
N ILE A 231 5.78 6.96 2.29
CA ILE A 231 6.97 7.47 1.61
C ILE A 231 6.61 8.60 0.65
N ASP A 232 7.31 9.73 0.74
CA ASP A 232 7.22 10.82 -0.23
C ASP A 232 8.62 11.29 -0.62
N LYS A 233 8.86 11.46 -1.93
CA LYS A 233 10.14 11.92 -2.50
C LYS A 233 11.38 11.19 -1.97
N GLY A 234 11.25 9.89 -1.74
CA GLY A 234 12.33 9.03 -1.25
C GLY A 234 12.52 9.04 0.27
N VAL A 235 11.73 9.79 1.02
CA VAL A 235 11.81 9.87 2.48
C VAL A 235 10.64 9.11 3.11
N LEU A 236 10.91 8.30 4.15
CA LEU A 236 9.88 7.67 4.96
C LEU A 236 9.36 8.70 5.98
N VAL A 237 8.17 9.26 5.72
CA VAL A 237 7.57 10.33 6.55
C VAL A 237 6.80 9.79 7.77
N ALA A 238 6.32 8.55 7.69
CA ALA A 238 5.69 7.85 8.82
C ALA A 238 5.90 6.34 8.70
N CYS A 239 5.95 5.63 9.83
CA CYS A 239 6.03 4.17 9.88
C CYS A 239 5.42 3.69 11.20
N GLN A 240 4.14 3.31 11.19
CA GLN A 240 3.38 2.98 12.40
C GLN A 240 2.33 1.88 12.13
N PRO A 241 1.78 1.23 13.19
CA PRO A 241 0.57 0.43 13.06
C PRO A 241 -0.55 1.24 12.39
N LYS A 242 -1.36 0.58 11.59
CA LYS A 242 -2.45 1.23 10.83
C LYS A 242 -3.41 1.98 11.75
N GLU A 243 -3.79 1.38 12.86
CA GLU A 243 -4.68 1.96 13.86
C GLU A 243 -4.08 3.26 14.43
N SER A 244 -2.80 3.24 14.80
CA SER A 244 -2.10 4.43 15.33
C SER A 244 -2.05 5.59 14.33
N LEU A 245 -1.89 5.29 13.02
CA LEU A 245 -1.93 6.33 11.99
C LEU A 245 -3.32 6.97 11.87
N LEU A 246 -4.38 6.18 12.01
CA LEU A 246 -5.75 6.68 11.97
C LEU A 246 -6.08 7.51 13.23
N ASP A 247 -5.58 7.10 14.39
CA ASP A 247 -5.84 7.77 15.68
C ASP A 247 -5.12 9.11 15.81
N VAL A 248 -3.83 9.18 15.45
CA VAL A 248 -2.99 10.40 15.60
C VAL A 248 -3.54 11.60 14.81
N PHE A 249 -4.22 11.35 13.71
CA PHE A 249 -4.79 12.40 12.85
C PHE A 249 -6.31 12.51 12.97
N SER A 250 -6.92 11.86 13.96
CA SER A 250 -8.36 11.86 14.17
C SER A 250 -8.82 13.08 14.96
N ASP A 251 -9.02 14.22 14.29
CA ASP A 251 -10.07 15.10 14.76
C ASP A 251 -11.40 14.38 14.47
N PRO A 252 -12.20 14.03 15.49
CA PRO A 252 -13.48 13.37 15.24
C PRO A 252 -14.41 14.36 14.56
N VAL A 253 -14.63 14.16 13.26
CA VAL A 253 -15.57 14.97 12.48
C VAL A 253 -16.93 14.28 12.50
N PHE A 254 -17.94 15.00 12.98
CA PHE A 254 -19.32 14.56 12.95
C PHE A 254 -20.08 15.29 11.84
N GLU A 255 -20.79 14.54 11.01
CA GLU A 255 -21.60 15.03 9.92
C GLU A 255 -23.06 14.98 10.31
N PHE A 256 -23.69 16.15 10.32
CA PHE A 256 -25.11 16.34 10.60
C PHE A 256 -25.80 16.61 9.28
N ARG A 257 -26.66 15.72 8.83
CA ARG A 257 -27.50 15.92 7.64
C ARG A 257 -28.81 16.53 8.06
N LEU A 258 -29.10 17.70 7.49
CA LEU A 258 -30.20 18.53 7.91
C LEU A 258 -31.32 18.52 6.87
N ASP A 259 -32.54 18.94 7.28
CA ASP A 259 -33.70 19.13 6.40
C ASP A 259 -33.61 20.42 5.58
N ARG A 260 -32.87 21.43 6.06
CA ARG A 260 -32.72 22.75 5.44
C ARG A 260 -31.33 23.35 5.69
N LEU A 261 -30.95 24.34 4.88
CA LEU A 261 -29.74 25.13 5.10
C LEU A 261 -29.87 25.96 6.38
N VAL A 262 -28.78 26.02 7.13
CA VAL A 262 -28.63 26.85 8.32
C VAL A 262 -27.47 27.82 8.15
N PRO A 263 -27.48 28.99 8.80
CA PRO A 263 -26.35 29.90 8.81
C PRO A 263 -25.20 29.29 9.63
N SER A 264 -23.94 29.56 9.24
CA SER A 264 -22.76 29.10 9.96
C SER A 264 -22.73 29.56 11.41
N SER A 265 -23.29 30.73 11.68
CA SER A 265 -23.37 31.32 13.02
C SER A 265 -24.24 30.55 14.02
N ILE A 266 -25.02 29.56 13.57
CA ILE A 266 -25.84 28.74 14.47
C ILE A 266 -25.01 28.00 15.53
N LEU A 267 -23.75 27.65 15.19
CA LEU A 267 -22.84 26.92 16.04
C LEU A 267 -21.77 27.81 16.68
N ASP A 268 -21.85 29.15 16.51
CA ASP A 268 -20.89 30.06 17.11
C ASP A 268 -20.94 30.01 18.65
N GLY A 269 -19.77 30.04 19.25
CA GLY A 269 -19.61 30.06 20.71
C GLY A 269 -19.71 28.68 21.37
N ILE A 270 -19.90 27.59 20.64
CA ILE A 270 -19.81 26.25 21.21
C ILE A 270 -18.35 25.91 21.45
N ALA A 271 -18.03 25.56 22.71
CA ALA A 271 -16.69 25.17 23.11
C ALA A 271 -16.28 23.82 22.45
N HIS A 272 -14.96 23.59 22.29
CA HIS A 272 -14.39 22.34 21.80
C HIS A 272 -14.69 21.99 20.33
N ILE A 273 -15.13 22.98 19.53
CA ILE A 273 -15.22 22.86 18.06
C ILE A 273 -13.93 23.41 17.45
N ASN A 274 -13.23 22.59 16.65
CA ASN A 274 -12.01 22.99 15.95
C ASN A 274 -12.32 23.62 14.59
N GLU A 275 -13.30 23.05 13.87
CA GLU A 275 -13.65 23.51 12.52
C GLU A 275 -15.12 23.16 12.20
N ILE A 276 -15.77 24.03 11.44
CA ILE A 276 -17.12 23.81 10.90
C ILE A 276 -17.07 23.97 9.39
N THR A 277 -17.55 22.96 8.67
CA THR A 277 -17.66 22.98 7.22
C THR A 277 -19.10 22.69 6.81
N MET A 278 -19.65 23.50 5.89
CA MET A 278 -21.01 23.33 5.37
C MET A 278 -20.95 23.00 3.88
N ARG A 279 -21.75 22.04 3.46
CA ARG A 279 -21.89 21.64 2.06
C ARG A 279 -23.30 21.23 1.74
N VAL A 280 -23.69 21.32 0.47
CA VAL A 280 -24.96 20.81 -0.02
C VAL A 280 -24.72 19.60 -0.86
N GLU A 281 -25.33 18.49 -0.50
CA GLU A 281 -25.29 17.21 -1.22
C GLU A 281 -26.65 16.92 -1.85
N GLU A 282 -26.75 15.92 -2.73
CA GLU A 282 -28.01 15.55 -3.38
C GLU A 282 -29.12 15.21 -2.36
N GLU A 283 -28.74 14.63 -1.22
CA GLU A 283 -29.67 14.23 -0.15
C GLU A 283 -29.97 15.36 0.88
N GLY A 284 -29.41 16.53 0.69
CA GLY A 284 -29.64 17.71 1.53
C GLY A 284 -28.39 18.35 2.09
N PRO A 285 -28.54 19.41 2.88
CA PRO A 285 -27.42 20.12 3.49
C PRO A 285 -26.75 19.27 4.57
N VAL A 286 -25.40 19.31 4.59
CA VAL A 286 -24.55 18.63 5.58
C VAL A 286 -23.71 19.67 6.31
N VAL A 287 -23.74 19.64 7.63
CA VAL A 287 -22.85 20.38 8.51
C VAL A 287 -21.86 19.40 9.11
N ALA A 288 -20.59 19.56 8.78
CA ALA A 288 -19.51 18.77 9.35
C ALA A 288 -18.80 19.60 10.44
N VAL A 289 -18.70 19.02 11.63
CA VAL A 289 -18.13 19.66 12.82
C VAL A 289 -16.95 18.82 13.30
N ALA A 290 -15.74 19.39 13.24
CA ALA A 290 -14.54 18.79 13.81
C ALA A 290 -14.45 19.15 15.30
N LEU A 291 -14.38 18.14 16.16
CA LEU A 291 -14.37 18.27 17.61
C LEU A 291 -13.02 17.91 18.19
N GLU A 292 -12.77 18.34 19.42
CA GLU A 292 -11.60 17.91 20.16
C GLU A 292 -11.59 16.39 20.38
N PRO A 293 -10.39 15.74 20.45
CA PRO A 293 -10.28 14.28 20.65
C PRO A 293 -10.77 13.80 22.02
N ASP A 294 -10.72 14.66 23.04
CA ASP A 294 -11.15 14.30 24.40
C ASP A 294 -12.61 13.86 24.45
N LEU A 295 -12.90 12.72 25.08
CA LEU A 295 -14.21 12.10 25.07
C LEU A 295 -15.28 12.96 25.76
N GLU A 296 -14.93 13.57 26.90
CA GLU A 296 -15.89 14.37 27.67
C GLU A 296 -16.19 15.71 26.95
N ALA A 297 -15.15 16.41 26.51
CA ALA A 297 -15.27 17.64 25.75
C ALA A 297 -16.09 17.44 24.47
N ARG A 298 -15.79 16.37 23.73
CA ARG A 298 -16.50 15.97 22.52
C ARG A 298 -17.96 15.68 22.78
N SER A 299 -18.28 14.92 23.82
CA SER A 299 -19.66 14.59 24.16
C SER A 299 -20.47 15.83 24.50
N ARG A 300 -19.90 16.76 25.29
CA ARG A 300 -20.53 18.05 25.62
C ARG A 300 -20.84 18.87 24.36
N ALA A 301 -19.81 19.02 23.49
CA ALA A 301 -19.98 19.76 22.24
C ALA A 301 -21.04 19.13 21.33
N LEU A 302 -21.09 17.80 21.21
CA LEU A 302 -22.13 17.11 20.42
C LEU A 302 -23.54 17.38 20.95
N TYR A 303 -23.74 17.30 22.26
CA TYR A 303 -25.04 17.61 22.85
C TYR A 303 -25.44 19.07 22.59
N GLU A 304 -24.50 20.01 22.70
CA GLU A 304 -24.76 21.42 22.44
C GLU A 304 -25.10 21.68 20.96
N VAL A 305 -24.38 21.08 20.03
CA VAL A 305 -24.68 21.16 18.57
C VAL A 305 -26.09 20.67 18.29
N VAL A 306 -26.46 19.49 18.79
CA VAL A 306 -27.80 18.92 18.60
C VAL A 306 -28.87 19.81 19.23
N GLN A 307 -28.61 20.35 20.41
CA GLN A 307 -29.54 21.28 21.08
C GLN A 307 -29.74 22.55 20.28
N ARG A 308 -28.67 23.17 19.73
CA ARG A 308 -28.80 24.36 18.88
C ARG A 308 -29.67 24.11 17.63
N PHE A 309 -29.49 22.97 16.97
CA PHE A 309 -30.34 22.61 15.83
C PHE A 309 -31.79 22.45 16.26
N ARG A 310 -32.09 21.79 17.37
CA ARG A 310 -33.42 21.62 17.90
C ARG A 310 -34.10 22.97 18.23
N ASP A 311 -33.36 23.86 18.92
CA ASP A 311 -33.87 25.15 19.37
C ASP A 311 -34.21 26.08 18.19
N GLN A 312 -33.56 25.88 17.05
CA GLN A 312 -33.84 26.56 15.78
C GLN A 312 -34.87 25.80 14.92
N GLY A 313 -35.46 24.72 15.43
CA GLY A 313 -36.47 23.93 14.69
C GLY A 313 -35.91 23.25 13.44
N VAL A 314 -34.62 22.91 13.43
CA VAL A 314 -33.96 22.17 12.34
C VAL A 314 -34.10 20.67 12.62
N LEU A 315 -34.52 19.90 11.61
CA LEU A 315 -34.66 18.48 11.72
C LEU A 315 -33.38 17.77 11.27
N LEU A 316 -32.89 16.87 12.10
CA LEU A 316 -31.75 16.00 11.78
C LEU A 316 -32.25 14.81 11.00
N ARG A 317 -31.74 14.61 9.77
CA ARG A 317 -32.00 13.42 8.95
C ARG A 317 -31.07 12.27 9.35
N SER A 318 -29.80 12.59 9.59
CA SER A 318 -28.82 11.63 10.13
C SER A 318 -27.70 12.34 10.86
N VAL A 319 -27.06 11.62 11.78
CA VAL A 319 -25.80 12.01 12.42
C VAL A 319 -24.85 10.84 12.25
N SER A 320 -23.67 11.09 11.71
CA SER A 320 -22.64 10.07 11.53
C SER A 320 -21.27 10.63 11.87
N GLN A 321 -20.43 9.81 12.46
CA GLN A 321 -19.03 10.15 12.62
C GLN A 321 -18.30 9.79 11.31
N ARG A 322 -17.62 10.78 10.73
CA ARG A 322 -16.77 10.54 9.57
C ARG A 322 -15.63 9.59 9.95
N GLN A 323 -15.58 8.45 9.32
CA GLN A 323 -14.44 7.57 9.51
C GLN A 323 -13.19 8.22 8.92
N GLN A 324 -12.14 8.25 9.71
CA GLN A 324 -10.83 8.68 9.22
C GLN A 324 -10.32 7.68 8.19
N THR A 325 -9.84 8.22 7.08
CA THR A 325 -9.23 7.41 6.03
C THR A 325 -7.72 7.68 5.98
N LEU A 326 -6.96 6.68 5.55
CA LEU A 326 -5.54 6.86 5.30
C LEU A 326 -5.25 7.96 4.27
N GLU A 327 -6.21 8.28 3.41
CA GLU A 327 -6.11 9.39 2.46
C GLU A 327 -5.97 10.74 3.17
N ASN A 328 -6.81 11.00 4.17
CA ASN A 328 -6.74 12.22 4.97
C ASN A 328 -5.41 12.32 5.73
N VAL A 329 -4.97 11.20 6.32
CA VAL A 329 -3.66 11.11 7.00
C VAL A 329 -2.52 11.43 6.03
N PHE A 330 -2.56 10.85 4.84
CA PHE A 330 -1.54 11.06 3.81
C PHE A 330 -1.47 12.52 3.34
N LEU A 331 -2.61 13.15 3.07
CA LEU A 331 -2.67 14.55 2.63
C LEU A 331 -2.09 15.48 3.70
N ARG A 332 -2.41 15.27 4.97
CA ARG A 332 -1.85 16.06 6.09
C ARG A 332 -0.33 15.88 6.22
N LEU A 333 0.18 14.63 6.13
CA LEU A 333 1.61 14.33 6.27
C LEU A 333 2.46 14.86 5.09
N THR A 334 1.88 14.90 3.88
CA THR A 334 2.62 15.34 2.69
C THR A 334 2.43 16.83 2.36
N GLY A 335 1.66 17.58 3.15
CA GLY A 335 1.40 19.01 2.97
C GLY A 335 0.62 19.34 1.70
N LYS A 336 -0.05 18.35 1.10
CA LYS A 336 -0.97 18.55 -0.03
C LYS A 336 -2.35 18.81 0.54
N ARG A 337 -2.77 20.08 0.51
CA ARG A 337 -4.18 20.51 0.75
C ARG A 337 -5.01 20.34 -0.50
#